data_890edd817a69599ead95d74f7bda51ce
#
_entry.id   890edd817a69599ead95d74f7bda51ce
#
_cell.length_a   1.000
_cell.length_b   1.000
_cell.length_c   1.000
_cell.angle_alpha   90.00
_cell.angle_beta   90.00
_cell.angle_gamma   90.00
#
_symmetry.space_group_name_H-M   'P 1'
#
loop_
_entity.id
_entity.type
_entity.pdbx_description
1 polymer ?
#
loop_
_entity_poly.entity_id
_entity_poly.type
_entity_poly.pdbx_seq_one_letter_code
_entity_poly.pdbx_strand_id
1 'polypeptide(L)'
;VFNGKEHPAFEDGWKNMIVFGDNLQFLKTINENKDPLIKDKVKGKVKLIYIDPPFATQDEFQNKDGAKAYSDKKKGSEFLEFIRRRLILAKEILSDDGAIYVHLDQKMGHYVKVILDEVFGKNNFRNEIIWCYKTTLRSSK
;
A
#
# COMPACT_ATOMS: atom_id res chain seq x y z
N VAL A 1 12.30 -19.43 -3.83
CA VAL A 1 11.50 -19.99 -4.92
C VAL A 1 10.40 -20.81 -4.28
N PHE A 2 9.15 -20.46 -4.54
CA PHE A 2 7.99 -21.15 -3.99
C PHE A 2 7.91 -22.58 -4.56
N ASN A 3 7.87 -23.58 -3.70
CA ASN A 3 7.73 -24.97 -4.07
C ASN A 3 6.32 -25.44 -3.71
N GLY A 4 5.46 -25.64 -4.70
CA GLY A 4 4.06 -26.03 -4.50
C GLY A 4 3.83 -27.36 -3.76
N LYS A 5 4.88 -28.12 -3.48
CA LYS A 5 4.78 -29.36 -2.68
C LYS A 5 4.79 -29.07 -1.17
N GLU A 6 5.42 -27.96 -0.75
CA GLU A 6 5.50 -27.56 0.67
C GLU A 6 4.30 -26.72 1.12
N HIS A 7 3.55 -26.20 0.15
CA HIS A 7 2.40 -25.34 0.40
C HIS A 7 1.21 -25.84 -0.41
N PRO A 8 0.34 -26.64 0.17
CA PRO A 8 -0.84 -27.15 -0.51
C PRO A 8 -1.72 -26.00 -1.02
N ALA A 9 -2.44 -26.24 -2.09
CA ALA A 9 -3.44 -25.29 -2.58
C ALA A 9 -4.49 -25.03 -1.51
N PHE A 10 -5.02 -23.80 -1.45
CA PHE A 10 -6.14 -23.50 -0.56
C PHE A 10 -7.35 -24.41 -0.92
N GLU A 11 -8.04 -24.88 0.10
CA GLU A 11 -9.19 -25.80 -0.07
C GLU A 11 -10.32 -25.20 -0.92
N ASP A 12 -10.48 -23.85 -0.87
CA ASP A 12 -11.47 -23.09 -1.64
C ASP A 12 -11.04 -22.79 -3.08
N GLY A 13 -9.89 -23.32 -3.52
CA GLY A 13 -9.32 -23.07 -4.84
C GLY A 13 -8.76 -21.67 -5.03
N TRP A 14 -8.58 -20.89 -3.95
CA TRP A 14 -7.94 -19.58 -4.02
C TRP A 14 -6.50 -19.69 -4.53
N LYS A 15 -6.10 -18.74 -5.38
CA LYS A 15 -4.72 -18.61 -5.88
C LYS A 15 -4.21 -17.21 -5.60
N ASN A 16 -2.94 -17.11 -5.24
CA ASN A 16 -2.28 -15.81 -5.17
C ASN A 16 -2.31 -15.14 -6.54
N MET A 17 -2.56 -13.84 -6.55
CA MET A 17 -2.67 -13.05 -7.78
C MET A 17 -1.69 -11.88 -7.75
N ILE A 18 -1.11 -11.59 -8.92
CA ILE A 18 -0.41 -10.35 -9.18
C ILE A 18 -1.27 -9.57 -10.15
N VAL A 19 -1.65 -8.35 -9.75
CA VAL A 19 -2.49 -7.48 -10.57
C VAL A 19 -1.66 -6.30 -11.05
N PHE A 20 -1.61 -6.12 -12.37
CA PHE A 20 -0.95 -5.00 -12.99
C PHE A 20 -1.96 -3.89 -13.32
N GLY A 21 -1.70 -2.66 -12.87
CA GLY A 21 -2.55 -1.50 -13.13
C GLY A 21 -2.54 -0.47 -12.00
N ASP A 22 -3.39 0.56 -12.12
CA ASP A 22 -3.59 1.53 -11.05
C ASP A 22 -4.34 0.89 -9.88
N ASN A 23 -3.74 0.91 -8.70
CA ASN A 23 -4.29 0.26 -7.52
C ASN A 23 -5.60 0.92 -7.02
N LEU A 24 -5.85 2.21 -7.33
CA LEU A 24 -7.14 2.85 -7.00
C LEU A 24 -8.28 2.21 -7.78
N GLN A 25 -8.06 1.88 -9.06
CA GLN A 25 -9.06 1.19 -9.87
C GLN A 25 -9.28 -0.23 -9.38
N PHE A 26 -8.21 -0.93 -9.01
CA PHE A 26 -8.32 -2.27 -8.45
C PHE A 26 -9.07 -2.27 -7.12
N LEU A 27 -8.79 -1.34 -6.21
CA LEU A 27 -9.53 -1.18 -4.95
C LEU A 27 -11.02 -0.91 -5.18
N LYS A 28 -11.36 -0.10 -6.20
CA LYS A 28 -12.76 0.10 -6.60
C LYS A 28 -13.41 -1.18 -7.09
N THR A 29 -12.73 -1.94 -7.93
CA THR A 29 -13.21 -3.24 -8.43
C THR A 29 -13.50 -4.21 -7.29
N ILE A 30 -12.60 -4.30 -6.30
CA ILE A 30 -12.84 -5.12 -5.10
C ILE A 30 -14.08 -4.61 -4.35
N ASN A 31 -14.18 -3.30 -4.18
CA ASN A 31 -15.27 -2.70 -3.42
C ASN A 31 -16.63 -2.86 -4.10
N GLU A 32 -16.70 -2.80 -5.43
CA GLU A 32 -17.90 -3.11 -6.20
C GLU A 32 -18.34 -4.56 -6.06
N ASN A 33 -17.42 -5.47 -5.76
CA ASN A 33 -17.67 -6.88 -5.52
C ASN A 33 -18.43 -7.61 -6.65
N LYS A 34 -18.17 -7.21 -7.90
CA LYS A 34 -18.86 -7.76 -9.10
C LYS A 34 -17.98 -8.65 -9.96
N ASP A 35 -16.65 -8.49 -9.86
CA ASP A 35 -15.71 -9.24 -10.67
C ASP A 35 -15.75 -10.74 -10.33
N PRO A 36 -15.94 -11.64 -11.31
CA PRO A 36 -16.12 -13.07 -11.07
C PRO A 36 -14.95 -13.77 -10.36
N LEU A 37 -13.73 -13.25 -10.50
CA LEU A 37 -12.53 -13.83 -9.89
C LEU A 37 -12.45 -13.60 -8.39
N ILE A 38 -12.94 -12.43 -7.94
CA ILE A 38 -12.75 -11.93 -6.56
C ILE A 38 -14.06 -11.70 -5.81
N LYS A 39 -15.22 -11.82 -6.49
CA LYS A 39 -16.52 -11.64 -5.88
C LYS A 39 -16.69 -12.52 -4.64
N ASP A 40 -17.13 -11.90 -3.55
CA ASP A 40 -17.37 -12.52 -2.23
C ASP A 40 -16.14 -13.18 -1.59
N LYS A 41 -14.94 -12.98 -2.16
CA LYS A 41 -13.70 -13.56 -1.66
C LYS A 41 -12.76 -12.55 -0.97
N VAL A 42 -12.83 -11.26 -1.31
CA VAL A 42 -11.86 -10.25 -0.89
C VAL A 42 -12.48 -9.14 -0.05
N LYS A 43 -13.58 -8.53 -0.50
CA LYS A 43 -14.20 -7.40 0.20
C LYS A 43 -14.58 -7.78 1.63
N GLY A 44 -14.11 -7.00 2.61
CA GLY A 44 -14.35 -7.23 4.03
C GLY A 44 -13.64 -8.45 4.63
N LYS A 45 -12.67 -9.05 3.90
CA LYS A 45 -11.97 -10.26 4.33
C LYS A 45 -10.45 -10.11 4.37
N VAL A 46 -9.92 -8.96 3.97
CA VAL A 46 -8.48 -8.73 3.93
C VAL A 46 -7.96 -8.55 5.36
N LYS A 47 -7.03 -9.42 5.77
CA LYS A 47 -6.43 -9.38 7.10
C LYS A 47 -5.27 -8.42 7.22
N LEU A 48 -4.56 -8.20 6.13
CA LEU A 48 -3.40 -7.32 6.10
C LEU A 48 -3.34 -6.53 4.81
N ILE A 49 -3.20 -5.22 4.94
CA ILE A 49 -2.82 -4.33 3.85
C ILE A 49 -1.46 -3.73 4.20
N TYR A 50 -0.50 -3.84 3.29
CA TYR A 50 0.78 -3.14 3.37
C TYR A 50 0.92 -2.23 2.17
N ILE A 51 1.14 -0.94 2.41
CA ILE A 51 1.29 0.07 1.38
C ILE A 51 2.67 0.71 1.50
N ASP A 52 3.41 0.68 0.41
CA ASP A 52 4.65 1.41 0.21
C ASP A 52 4.44 2.37 -0.98
N PRO A 53 3.86 3.56 -0.74
CA PRO A 53 3.52 4.48 -1.81
C PRO A 53 4.76 5.22 -2.28
N PRO A 54 4.76 5.75 -3.53
CA PRO A 54 5.82 6.66 -3.96
C PRO A 54 5.88 7.86 -3.01
N PHE A 55 7.08 8.14 -2.47
CA PHE A 55 7.27 9.25 -1.54
C PHE A 55 7.16 10.60 -2.29
N ALA A 56 6.66 11.62 -1.61
CA ALA A 56 6.57 12.98 -2.14
C ALA A 56 7.94 13.69 -2.17
N THR A 57 9.01 12.95 -2.50
CA THR A 57 10.37 13.49 -2.63
C THR A 57 10.58 14.16 -3.98
N GLN A 58 11.50 15.13 -4.04
CA GLN A 58 11.80 15.84 -5.29
C GLN A 58 12.72 15.06 -6.24
N ASP A 59 13.22 13.91 -5.83
CA ASP A 59 14.22 13.16 -6.58
C ASP A 59 13.56 12.32 -7.69
N GLU A 60 13.95 12.59 -8.92
CA GLU A 60 13.60 11.76 -10.07
C GLU A 60 14.46 10.50 -10.06
N PHE A 61 13.87 9.34 -9.85
CA PHE A 61 14.53 8.09 -10.20
C PHE A 61 14.66 8.02 -11.73
N GLN A 62 15.87 8.29 -12.24
CA GLN A 62 16.20 7.99 -13.63
C GLN A 62 16.65 6.53 -13.71
N ASN A 63 15.90 5.71 -14.41
CA ASN A 63 16.41 4.40 -14.84
C ASN A 63 17.56 4.59 -15.82
N LYS A 64 18.52 3.66 -15.81
CA LYS A 64 19.70 3.67 -16.69
C LYS A 64 19.39 3.80 -18.18
N ASP A 65 18.16 3.58 -18.59
CA ASP A 65 17.67 3.65 -19.96
C ASP A 65 17.01 4.99 -20.33
N GLY A 66 17.10 6.03 -19.46
CA GLY A 66 16.58 7.36 -19.75
C GLY A 66 15.04 7.47 -19.82
N ALA A 67 14.32 6.38 -19.65
CA ALA A 67 12.88 6.42 -19.51
C ALA A 67 12.54 7.01 -18.14
N LYS A 68 11.72 8.06 -18.09
CA LYS A 68 11.20 8.61 -16.82
C LYS A 68 10.43 7.50 -16.12
N ALA A 69 11.10 6.82 -15.19
CA ALA A 69 10.39 6.03 -14.21
C ALA A 69 9.37 6.96 -13.54
N TYR A 70 8.20 6.42 -13.28
CA TYR A 70 7.04 7.06 -12.65
C TYR A 70 7.44 8.25 -11.78
N SER A 71 6.99 9.46 -12.17
CA SER A 71 7.39 10.69 -11.50
C SER A 71 6.89 10.68 -10.05
N ASP A 72 7.80 10.51 -9.09
CA ASP A 72 7.53 10.62 -7.65
C ASP A 72 7.15 12.04 -7.19
N LYS A 73 6.99 12.97 -8.15
CA LYS A 73 6.69 14.38 -7.90
C LYS A 73 5.21 14.66 -7.64
N LYS A 74 4.59 13.99 -6.67
CA LYS A 74 3.34 14.51 -6.13
C LYS A 74 3.66 15.51 -5.02
N LYS A 75 3.44 16.79 -5.30
CA LYS A 75 3.57 17.86 -4.31
C LYS A 75 2.62 17.63 -3.14
N GLY A 76 3.05 17.93 -1.94
CA GLY A 76 2.41 17.67 -0.65
C GLY A 76 0.89 17.42 -0.63
N SER A 77 0.04 18.38 -0.97
CA SER A 77 -1.41 18.22 -0.94
C SER A 77 -1.96 17.20 -1.95
N GLU A 78 -1.34 17.10 -3.14
CA GLU A 78 -1.74 16.11 -4.16
C GLU A 78 -1.38 14.70 -3.70
N PHE A 79 -0.24 14.54 -3.02
CA PHE A 79 0.16 13.28 -2.43
C PHE A 79 -0.81 12.86 -1.32
N LEU A 80 -1.19 13.78 -0.43
CA LEU A 80 -2.14 13.50 0.64
C LEU A 80 -3.50 13.06 0.10
N GLU A 81 -4.02 13.73 -0.93
CA GLU A 81 -5.26 13.35 -1.57
C GLU A 81 -5.13 12.00 -2.33
N PHE A 82 -3.98 11.76 -2.96
CA PHE A 82 -3.68 10.47 -3.60
C PHE A 82 -3.74 9.31 -2.60
N ILE A 83 -3.15 9.48 -1.41
CA ILE A 83 -3.18 8.48 -0.34
C ILE A 83 -4.57 8.37 0.27
N ARG A 84 -5.24 9.49 0.57
CA ARG A 84 -6.57 9.53 1.17
C ARG A 84 -7.58 8.66 0.41
N ARG A 85 -7.68 8.83 -0.90
CA ARG A 85 -8.60 8.06 -1.75
C ARG A 85 -8.38 6.56 -1.64
N ARG A 86 -7.13 6.14 -1.55
CA ARG A 86 -6.75 4.73 -1.42
C ARG A 86 -7.06 4.19 -0.05
N LEU A 87 -6.80 4.96 1.00
CA LEU A 87 -7.10 4.57 2.37
C LEU A 87 -8.59 4.39 2.62
N ILE A 88 -9.44 5.25 2.06
CA ILE A 88 -10.91 5.11 2.16
C ILE A 88 -11.36 3.77 1.58
N LEU A 89 -10.90 3.42 0.38
CA LEU A 89 -11.25 2.14 -0.23
C LEU A 89 -10.58 0.94 0.45
N ALA A 90 -9.36 1.11 0.96
CA ALA A 90 -8.66 0.09 1.72
C ALA A 90 -9.41 -0.28 3.01
N LYS A 91 -10.01 0.69 3.69
CA LYS A 91 -10.85 0.43 4.86
C LYS A 91 -12.02 -0.50 4.53
N GLU A 92 -12.70 -0.26 3.41
CA GLU A 92 -13.88 -1.04 3.01
C GLU A 92 -13.57 -2.51 2.66
N ILE A 93 -12.32 -2.83 2.36
CA ILE A 93 -11.90 -4.20 2.02
C ILE A 93 -11.29 -4.96 3.21
N LEU A 94 -10.89 -4.25 4.27
CA LEU A 94 -10.40 -4.88 5.49
C LEU A 94 -11.50 -5.64 6.21
N SER A 95 -11.13 -6.76 6.84
CA SER A 95 -11.97 -7.40 7.85
C SER A 95 -11.96 -6.60 9.16
N ASP A 96 -12.93 -6.85 10.04
CA ASP A 96 -13.06 -6.15 11.34
C ASP A 96 -11.80 -6.27 12.22
N ASP A 97 -11.08 -7.37 12.08
CA ASP A 97 -9.80 -7.66 12.77
C ASP A 97 -8.57 -7.45 11.87
N GLY A 98 -8.76 -6.86 10.68
CA GLY A 98 -7.70 -6.57 9.74
C GLY A 98 -6.81 -5.39 10.18
N ALA A 99 -5.58 -5.37 9.68
CA ALA A 99 -4.61 -4.31 9.96
C ALA A 99 -4.07 -3.69 8.66
N ILE A 100 -3.74 -2.40 8.74
CA ILE A 100 -3.06 -1.68 7.66
C ILE A 100 -1.72 -1.15 8.14
N TYR A 101 -0.69 -1.34 7.32
CA TYR A 101 0.63 -0.74 7.48
C TYR A 101 0.91 0.19 6.32
N VAL A 102 1.35 1.38 6.60
CA VAL A 102 1.72 2.38 5.58
C VAL A 102 3.17 2.78 5.80
N HIS A 103 4.03 2.40 4.87
CA HIS A 103 5.43 2.78 4.89
C HIS A 103 5.59 4.18 4.33
N LEU A 104 6.22 5.07 5.09
CA LEU A 104 6.35 6.48 4.74
C LEU A 104 7.73 6.99 5.14
N ASP A 105 8.18 8.04 4.47
CA ASP A 105 9.30 8.82 4.96
C ASP A 105 8.90 9.71 6.15
N GLN A 106 9.89 10.18 6.87
CA GLN A 106 9.68 11.06 8.03
C GLN A 106 9.02 12.41 7.68
N LYS A 107 9.06 12.84 6.40
CA LYS A 107 8.50 14.13 5.98
C LYS A 107 6.98 14.07 5.88
N MET A 108 6.45 12.95 5.41
CA MET A 108 5.02 12.78 5.16
C MET A 108 4.28 11.99 6.24
N GLY A 109 5.00 11.27 7.10
CA GLY A 109 4.42 10.38 8.11
C GLY A 109 3.36 11.07 8.98
N HIS A 110 3.65 12.25 9.51
CA HIS A 110 2.74 12.99 10.40
C HIS A 110 1.44 13.42 9.69
N TYR A 111 1.53 13.86 8.44
CA TYR A 111 0.36 14.28 7.66
C TYR A 111 -0.53 13.10 7.30
N VAL A 112 0.09 12.00 6.88
CA VAL A 112 -0.67 10.77 6.57
C VAL A 112 -1.27 10.17 7.83
N LYS A 113 -0.61 10.30 9.00
CA LYS A 113 -1.19 9.88 10.29
C LYS A 113 -2.54 10.56 10.57
N VAL A 114 -2.66 11.86 10.29
CA VAL A 114 -3.94 12.57 10.45
C VAL A 114 -5.03 11.99 9.54
N ILE A 115 -4.68 11.67 8.29
CA ILE A 115 -5.60 11.04 7.35
C ILE A 115 -5.99 9.63 7.81
N LEU A 116 -5.04 8.86 8.33
CA LEU A 116 -5.32 7.54 8.91
C LEU A 116 -6.29 7.63 10.09
N ASP A 117 -6.13 8.63 10.96
CA ASP A 117 -7.05 8.87 12.08
C ASP A 117 -8.46 9.25 11.60
N GLU A 118 -8.56 10.06 10.54
CA GLU A 118 -9.83 10.42 9.93
C GLU A 118 -10.54 9.21 9.34
N VAL A 119 -9.81 8.38 8.58
CA VAL A 119 -10.38 7.25 7.85
C VAL A 119 -10.67 6.07 8.79
N PHE A 120 -9.72 5.69 9.63
CA PHE A 120 -9.81 4.49 10.47
C PHE A 120 -10.26 4.77 11.91
N GLY A 121 -10.21 6.03 12.34
CA GLY A 121 -10.48 6.43 13.72
C GLY A 121 -9.21 6.43 14.58
N LYS A 122 -8.98 7.52 15.33
CA LYS A 122 -7.78 7.72 16.17
C LYS A 122 -7.54 6.60 17.19
N ASN A 123 -8.59 5.97 17.69
CA ASN A 123 -8.51 4.92 18.72
C ASN A 123 -8.03 3.57 18.14
N ASN A 124 -8.02 3.43 16.82
CA ASN A 124 -7.53 2.25 16.12
C ASN A 124 -6.04 2.32 15.78
N PHE A 125 -5.38 3.43 16.06
CA PHE A 125 -3.94 3.52 15.94
C PHE A 125 -3.27 2.56 16.92
N ARG A 126 -2.40 1.70 16.41
CA ARG A 126 -1.72 0.67 17.20
C ARG A 126 -0.31 1.08 17.57
N ASN A 127 0.51 1.43 16.58
CA ASN A 127 1.91 1.78 16.81
C ASN A 127 2.53 2.51 15.62
N GLU A 128 3.65 3.16 15.88
CA GLU A 128 4.61 3.66 14.91
C GLU A 128 5.87 2.80 15.00
N ILE A 129 6.29 2.25 13.86
CA ILE A 129 7.48 1.41 13.77
C ILE A 129 8.56 2.21 13.06
N ILE A 130 9.65 2.49 13.76
CA ILE A 130 10.79 3.20 13.20
C ILE A 130 11.84 2.17 12.77
N TRP A 131 12.09 2.09 11.47
CA TRP A 131 13.18 1.30 10.94
C TRP A 131 14.49 2.08 11.03
N CYS A 132 15.30 1.76 12.02
CA CYS A 132 16.60 2.40 12.23
C CYS A 132 17.72 1.49 11.73
N TYR A 133 18.55 2.01 10.82
CA TYR A 133 19.71 1.29 10.31
C TYR A 133 20.91 2.24 10.15
N LYS A 134 22.12 1.67 10.25
CA LYS A 134 23.34 2.42 10.07
C LYS A 134 23.60 2.61 8.56
N THR A 135 23.52 3.85 8.10
CA THR A 135 23.99 4.20 6.76
C THR A 135 25.52 4.34 6.80
N THR A 136 26.24 3.51 6.06
CA THR A 136 27.62 3.82 5.71
C THR A 136 27.58 4.96 4.68
N LEU A 137 27.94 6.16 5.09
CA LEU A 137 28.24 7.23 4.15
C LEU A 137 29.33 6.72 3.20
N ARG A 138 28.97 6.45 1.94
CA ARG A 138 30.00 6.29 0.91
C ARG A 138 30.71 7.62 0.82
N SER A 139 31.93 7.68 1.37
CA SER A 139 32.82 8.79 1.08
C SER A 139 33.00 8.82 -0.43
N SER A 140 32.47 9.85 -1.08
CA SER A 140 32.83 10.18 -2.45
C SER A 140 34.34 10.45 -2.44
N LYS A 141 35.10 9.58 -3.07
CA LYS A 141 36.48 9.88 -3.48
C LYS A 141 36.42 10.79 -4.71
#